data_ea6258848afa09c84c7f84176bf7948b
#
_entry.id   ea6258848afa09c84c7f84176bf7948b
#
_cell.length_a   1.000
_cell.length_b   1.000
_cell.length_c   1.000
_cell.angle_alpha   90.00
_cell.angle_beta   90.00
_cell.angle_gamma   90.00
#
_symmetry.space_group_name_H-M   'P 1'
#
loop_
_entity.id
_entity.type
_entity.pdbx_description
1 polymer ?
#
loop_
_entity_poly.entity_id
_entity_poly.type
_entity_poly.pdbx_seq_one_letter_code
_entity_poly.pdbx_strand_id
1 'polypeptide(L)'
;MTDLTILIAVIALALWPIVFLISRILHERNKLAKPSGDTASSETEEETEEMTTSALVMSILQQLGCQPEVNEENHISFKYQGDDFLVAAEDGLRLIIVWNPWWASISIDNQALPYLKEIINAVNMNSLVTTVYALDEDEKTLGIHSKCHMLFAPEEEEPEKSFTDLLDSFF
;
A
#
# COMPACT_ATOMS: atom_id res chain seq x y z
N MET A 1 10.11 6.09 34.11
CA MET A 1 9.73 6.20 32.68
C MET A 1 10.90 5.96 31.71
N THR A 2 12.13 5.80 32.19
CA THR A 2 13.33 5.62 31.36
C THR A 2 13.60 4.18 30.92
N ASP A 3 13.11 3.18 31.66
CA ASP A 3 13.45 1.78 31.35
C ASP A 3 12.70 1.19 30.16
N LEU A 4 11.44 1.61 29.93
CA LEU A 4 10.62 1.10 28.81
C LEU A 4 11.11 1.66 27.47
N THR A 5 11.51 2.93 27.42
CA THR A 5 12.05 3.58 26.20
C THR A 5 13.40 2.98 25.81
N ILE A 6 14.24 2.68 26.78
CA ILE A 6 15.53 2.03 26.56
C ILE A 6 15.30 0.59 26.04
N LEU A 7 14.35 -0.14 26.61
CA LEU A 7 14.02 -1.49 26.18
C LEU A 7 13.52 -1.53 24.73
N ILE A 8 12.63 -0.59 24.34
CA ILE A 8 12.13 -0.48 22.97
C ILE A 8 13.25 -0.14 21.99
N ALA A 9 14.15 0.79 22.36
CA ALA A 9 15.30 1.15 21.53
C ALA A 9 16.27 -0.03 21.34
N VAL A 10 16.50 -0.82 22.38
CA VAL A 10 17.37 -2.01 22.31
C VAL A 10 16.76 -3.09 21.44
N ILE A 11 15.44 -3.32 21.53
CA ILE A 11 14.72 -4.28 20.66
C ILE A 11 14.74 -3.82 19.23
N ALA A 12 14.52 -2.52 18.93
CA ALA A 12 14.59 -1.98 17.60
C ALA A 12 15.98 -2.12 16.98
N LEU A 13 17.05 -1.84 17.75
CA LEU A 13 18.43 -2.03 17.32
C LEU A 13 18.80 -3.51 17.09
N ALA A 14 18.25 -4.43 17.88
CA ALA A 14 18.49 -5.85 17.72
C ALA A 14 17.76 -6.46 16.50
N LEU A 15 16.61 -5.91 16.12
CA LEU A 15 15.82 -6.37 14.96
C LEU A 15 16.32 -5.78 13.62
N TRP A 16 17.00 -4.62 13.65
CA TRP A 16 17.49 -3.93 12.47
C TRP A 16 18.40 -4.79 11.56
N PRO A 17 19.41 -5.53 12.10
CA PRO A 17 20.25 -6.40 11.27
C PRO A 17 19.49 -7.58 10.67
N ILE A 18 18.43 -8.06 11.32
CA ILE A 18 17.59 -9.18 10.81
C ILE A 18 16.78 -8.72 9.61
N VAL A 19 16.16 -7.54 9.67
CA VAL A 19 15.42 -6.94 8.56
C VAL A 19 16.35 -6.66 7.38
N PHE A 20 17.54 -6.14 7.65
CA PHE A 20 18.55 -5.90 6.62
C PHE A 20 19.06 -7.19 5.97
N LEU A 21 19.25 -8.26 6.75
CA LEU A 21 19.67 -9.56 6.24
C LEU A 21 18.60 -10.20 5.35
N ILE A 22 17.33 -10.12 5.75
CA ILE A 22 16.18 -10.62 4.97
C ILE A 22 16.08 -9.87 3.64
N SER A 23 16.18 -8.54 3.67
CA SER A 23 16.15 -7.70 2.47
C SER A 23 17.29 -8.06 1.51
N ARG A 24 18.49 -8.31 2.04
CA ARG A 24 19.65 -8.69 1.24
C ARG A 24 19.51 -10.09 0.62
N ILE A 25 18.96 -11.06 1.36
CA ILE A 25 18.71 -12.41 0.85
C ILE A 25 17.68 -12.40 -0.28
N LEU A 26 16.62 -11.59 -0.14
CA LEU A 26 15.60 -11.41 -1.17
C LEU A 26 16.19 -10.74 -2.43
N HIS A 27 17.07 -9.75 -2.25
CA HIS A 27 17.72 -9.07 -3.36
C HIS A 27 18.73 -9.96 -4.11
N GLU A 28 19.46 -10.85 -3.40
CA GLU A 28 20.37 -11.81 -4.02
C GLU A 28 19.64 -12.94 -4.75
N ARG A 29 18.49 -13.39 -4.25
CA ARG A 29 17.67 -14.39 -4.95
C ARG A 29 17.15 -13.87 -6.30
N ASN A 30 16.82 -12.59 -6.38
CA ASN A 30 16.41 -11.95 -7.64
C ASN A 30 17.56 -11.80 -8.66
N LYS A 31 18.83 -11.79 -8.21
CA LYS A 31 19.99 -11.75 -9.11
C LYS A 31 20.39 -13.12 -9.69
N LEU A 32 20.04 -14.19 -9.00
CA LEU A 32 20.40 -15.56 -9.40
C LEU A 32 19.40 -16.19 -10.40
N ALA A 33 18.28 -15.50 -10.70
CA ALA A 33 17.28 -15.92 -11.66
C ALA A 33 17.55 -15.46 -13.11
N LYS A 34 18.75 -14.97 -13.43
CA LYS A 34 19.15 -14.72 -14.82
C LYS A 34 19.86 -15.94 -15.39
N PRO A 35 19.28 -16.72 -16.31
CA PRO A 35 20.02 -17.74 -17.04
C PRO A 35 20.93 -17.06 -18.06
N SER A 36 22.24 -17.31 -17.95
CA SER A 36 23.17 -17.05 -19.04
C SER A 36 23.27 -18.30 -19.91
N GLY A 37 23.02 -18.14 -21.19
CA GLY A 37 23.19 -19.24 -22.14
C GLY A 37 22.89 -18.80 -23.56
N ASP A 38 23.92 -18.40 -24.29
CA ASP A 38 23.88 -18.27 -25.75
C ASP A 38 23.41 -19.58 -26.41
N THR A 39 22.45 -19.51 -27.28
CA THR A 39 22.51 -20.21 -28.60
C THR A 39 21.30 -19.73 -29.46
N ALA A 40 21.64 -19.34 -30.67
CA ALA A 40 20.72 -18.89 -31.69
C ALA A 40 19.80 -20.01 -32.18
N SER A 41 18.49 -19.74 -32.14
CA SER A 41 17.56 -20.25 -33.16
C SER A 41 16.29 -19.35 -33.12
N SER A 42 15.99 -18.79 -34.29
CA SER A 42 14.84 -17.95 -34.54
C SER A 42 13.55 -18.76 -34.45
N GLU A 43 12.87 -18.66 -33.33
CA GLU A 43 11.44 -18.90 -33.25
C GLU A 43 10.85 -17.67 -32.60
N THR A 44 9.91 -17.04 -33.30
CA THR A 44 9.13 -15.91 -32.81
C THR A 44 8.23 -16.44 -31.69
N GLU A 45 8.77 -16.54 -30.49
CA GLU A 45 7.92 -16.64 -29.30
C GLU A 45 7.31 -15.26 -29.10
N GLU A 46 5.99 -15.16 -29.32
CA GLU A 46 5.21 -14.09 -28.75
C GLU A 46 5.39 -14.21 -27.23
N GLU A 47 6.33 -13.43 -26.67
CA GLU A 47 6.35 -13.16 -25.24
C GLU A 47 5.02 -12.50 -24.91
N THR A 48 4.08 -13.30 -24.43
CA THR A 48 2.91 -12.78 -23.75
C THR A 48 3.46 -12.10 -22.50
N GLU A 49 3.67 -10.76 -22.54
CA GLU A 49 4.03 -9.99 -21.35
C GLU A 49 2.96 -10.27 -20.30
N GLU A 50 3.33 -11.04 -19.29
CA GLU A 50 2.45 -11.36 -18.18
C GLU A 50 2.10 -10.04 -17.48
N MET A 51 0.82 -9.65 -17.52
CA MET A 51 0.35 -8.39 -16.95
C MET A 51 0.66 -8.35 -15.45
N THR A 52 1.41 -7.36 -15.01
CA THR A 52 1.73 -7.18 -13.58
C THR A 52 0.53 -6.61 -12.83
N THR A 53 0.51 -6.79 -11.50
CA THR A 53 -0.53 -6.21 -10.62
C THR A 53 -0.58 -4.68 -10.75
N SER A 54 0.57 -4.03 -10.81
CA SER A 54 0.67 -2.57 -11.02
C SER A 54 0.08 -2.14 -12.36
N ALA A 55 0.40 -2.86 -13.45
CA ALA A 55 -0.12 -2.56 -14.78
C ALA A 55 -1.66 -2.75 -14.84
N LEU A 56 -2.18 -3.79 -14.19
CA LEU A 56 -3.62 -4.03 -14.08
C LEU A 56 -4.32 -2.88 -13.34
N VAL A 57 -3.81 -2.47 -12.17
CA VAL A 57 -4.37 -1.34 -11.40
C VAL A 57 -4.38 -0.06 -12.24
N MET A 58 -3.28 0.26 -12.93
CA MET A 58 -3.20 1.41 -13.84
C MET A 58 -4.25 1.36 -14.92
N SER A 59 -4.42 0.18 -15.57
CA SER A 59 -5.41 -0.02 -16.63
C SER A 59 -6.83 0.20 -16.12
N ILE A 60 -7.20 -0.39 -14.99
CA ILE A 60 -8.53 -0.24 -14.39
C ILE A 60 -8.82 1.21 -14.04
N LEU A 61 -7.88 1.90 -13.38
CA LEU A 61 -8.05 3.32 -13.03
C LEU A 61 -8.27 4.20 -14.26
N GLN A 62 -7.57 3.92 -15.37
CA GLN A 62 -7.78 4.62 -16.63
C GLN A 62 -9.16 4.33 -17.23
N GLN A 63 -9.65 3.10 -17.15
CA GLN A 63 -11.00 2.71 -17.62
C GLN A 63 -12.09 3.38 -16.79
N LEU A 64 -11.88 3.56 -15.47
CA LEU A 64 -12.76 4.31 -14.56
C LEU A 64 -12.72 5.84 -14.82
N GLY A 65 -11.88 6.31 -15.74
CA GLY A 65 -11.72 7.73 -16.07
C GLY A 65 -10.85 8.52 -15.09
N CYS A 66 -10.15 7.82 -14.20
CA CYS A 66 -9.12 8.42 -13.36
C CYS A 66 -7.88 8.78 -14.20
N GLN A 67 -7.05 9.67 -13.64
CA GLN A 67 -5.75 10.01 -14.22
C GLN A 67 -4.65 9.53 -13.26
N PRO A 68 -4.32 8.22 -13.27
CA PRO A 68 -3.32 7.68 -12.37
C PRO A 68 -1.91 8.09 -12.80
N GLU A 69 -1.07 8.43 -11.81
CA GLU A 69 0.33 8.75 -11.99
C GLU A 69 1.18 7.93 -11.01
N VAL A 70 2.36 7.50 -11.44
CA VAL A 70 3.31 6.81 -10.57
C VAL A 70 4.20 7.87 -9.91
N ASN A 71 4.24 7.89 -8.59
CA ASN A 71 5.06 8.82 -7.82
C ASN A 71 6.51 8.31 -7.63
N GLU A 72 7.36 9.10 -6.97
CA GLU A 72 8.78 8.78 -6.73
C GLU A 72 8.98 7.51 -5.88
N GLU A 73 8.00 7.15 -5.06
CA GLU A 73 8.00 5.95 -4.21
C GLU A 73 7.45 4.71 -4.93
N ASN A 74 7.19 4.81 -6.24
CA ASN A 74 6.57 3.77 -7.06
C ASN A 74 5.13 3.41 -6.61
N HIS A 75 4.41 4.35 -5.98
CA HIS A 75 2.99 4.23 -5.72
C HIS A 75 2.18 4.88 -6.83
N ILE A 76 1.00 4.34 -7.11
CA ILE A 76 0.05 4.90 -8.08
C ILE A 76 -0.84 5.91 -7.34
N SER A 77 -0.72 7.19 -7.68
CA SER A 77 -1.55 8.27 -7.15
C SER A 77 -2.68 8.61 -8.11
N PHE A 78 -3.87 8.85 -7.60
CA PHE A 78 -5.05 9.20 -8.40
C PHE A 78 -6.15 9.87 -7.56
N LYS A 79 -7.15 10.44 -8.25
CA LYS A 79 -8.36 10.96 -7.62
C LYS A 79 -9.55 10.04 -7.92
N TYR A 80 -10.34 9.76 -6.87
CA TYR A 80 -11.60 9.02 -7.00
C TYR A 80 -12.68 9.69 -6.15
N GLN A 81 -13.84 9.97 -6.74
CA GLN A 81 -14.96 10.69 -6.11
C GLN A 81 -14.60 12.02 -5.43
N GLY A 82 -13.49 12.64 -5.85
CA GLY A 82 -13.01 13.93 -5.33
C GLY A 82 -11.88 13.83 -4.30
N ASP A 83 -11.63 12.65 -3.75
CA ASP A 83 -10.57 12.39 -2.78
C ASP A 83 -9.29 11.90 -3.45
N ASP A 84 -8.16 12.12 -2.77
CA ASP A 84 -6.84 11.66 -3.20
C ASP A 84 -6.57 10.26 -2.66
N PHE A 85 -6.10 9.37 -3.54
CA PHE A 85 -5.76 7.99 -3.21
C PHE A 85 -4.34 7.64 -3.65
N LEU A 86 -3.76 6.66 -2.95
CA LEU A 86 -2.50 6.01 -3.31
C LEU A 86 -2.71 4.51 -3.32
N VAL A 87 -2.11 3.83 -4.32
CA VAL A 87 -2.02 2.37 -4.34
C VAL A 87 -0.56 1.95 -4.38
N ALA A 88 -0.16 1.14 -3.42
CA ALA A 88 1.06 0.35 -3.48
C ALA A 88 0.69 -1.05 -4.00
N ALA A 89 1.31 -1.47 -5.10
CA ALA A 89 1.10 -2.77 -5.72
C ALA A 89 2.40 -3.60 -5.62
N GLU A 90 2.27 -4.76 -5.00
CA GLU A 90 3.37 -5.72 -4.79
C GLU A 90 3.21 -6.90 -5.76
N ASP A 91 3.77 -6.77 -6.96
CA ASP A 91 3.61 -7.77 -8.03
C ASP A 91 3.99 -9.19 -7.58
N GLY A 92 5.06 -9.33 -6.80
CA GLY A 92 5.53 -10.63 -6.31
C GLY A 92 4.62 -11.29 -5.25
N LEU A 93 3.73 -10.52 -4.61
CA LEU A 93 2.82 -10.99 -3.56
C LEU A 93 1.35 -10.99 -4.00
N ARG A 94 1.06 -10.45 -5.18
CA ARG A 94 -0.32 -10.22 -5.64
C ARG A 94 -1.16 -9.48 -4.62
N LEU A 95 -0.55 -8.49 -3.98
CA LEU A 95 -1.12 -7.69 -2.91
C LEU A 95 -1.15 -6.23 -3.32
N ILE A 96 -2.28 -5.59 -3.10
CA ILE A 96 -2.39 -4.13 -3.16
C ILE A 96 -2.74 -3.56 -1.80
N ILE A 97 -2.23 -2.36 -1.55
CA ILE A 97 -2.59 -1.54 -0.40
C ILE A 97 -3.15 -0.24 -0.95
N VAL A 98 -4.42 0.00 -0.70
CA VAL A 98 -5.10 1.25 -1.09
C VAL A 98 -5.16 2.16 0.11
N TRP A 99 -4.75 3.40 -0.05
CA TRP A 99 -4.75 4.46 0.94
C TRP A 99 -5.60 5.65 0.47
N ASN A 100 -6.41 6.17 1.37
CA ASN A 100 -6.94 7.53 1.32
C ASN A 100 -6.21 8.33 2.42
N PRO A 101 -5.13 9.07 2.08
CA PRO A 101 -4.32 9.79 3.05
C PRO A 101 -4.92 11.14 3.38
N TRP A 102 -4.81 11.57 4.64
CA TRP A 102 -5.14 12.93 5.10
C TRP A 102 -6.55 13.44 4.74
N TRP A 103 -7.54 12.53 4.64
CA TRP A 103 -8.91 12.94 4.32
C TRP A 103 -9.57 13.80 5.42
N ALA A 104 -9.02 13.78 6.64
CA ALA A 104 -9.39 14.71 7.72
C ALA A 104 -8.18 14.94 8.63
N SER A 105 -8.29 15.97 9.48
CA SER A 105 -7.30 16.26 10.52
C SER A 105 -7.95 16.91 11.75
N ILE A 106 -7.30 16.75 12.91
CA ILE A 106 -7.76 17.33 14.18
C ILE A 106 -6.54 17.75 15.02
N SER A 107 -6.64 18.90 15.70
CA SER A 107 -5.62 19.32 16.66
C SER A 107 -5.54 18.35 17.85
N ILE A 108 -4.33 18.08 18.35
CA ILE A 108 -4.13 17.26 19.55
C ILE A 108 -4.78 17.85 20.80
N ASP A 109 -4.96 19.18 20.84
CA ASP A 109 -5.60 19.90 21.94
C ASP A 109 -7.13 19.92 21.82
N ASN A 110 -7.71 19.33 20.76
CA ASN A 110 -9.14 19.33 20.58
C ASN A 110 -9.84 18.41 21.58
N GLN A 111 -10.83 18.93 22.28
CA GLN A 111 -11.59 18.20 23.29
C GLN A 111 -12.36 16.99 22.74
N ALA A 112 -12.62 16.95 21.43
CA ALA A 112 -13.28 15.82 20.77
C ALA A 112 -12.32 14.65 20.48
N LEU A 113 -11.00 14.82 20.64
CA LEU A 113 -10.01 13.79 20.30
C LEU A 113 -10.26 12.44 21.01
N PRO A 114 -10.59 12.35 22.31
CA PRO A 114 -10.90 11.08 22.94
C PRO A 114 -12.10 10.36 22.29
N TYR A 115 -13.16 11.10 21.95
CA TYR A 115 -14.35 10.55 21.28
C TYR A 115 -14.03 10.08 19.86
N LEU A 116 -13.21 10.83 19.13
CA LEU A 116 -12.76 10.42 17.80
C LEU A 116 -12.04 9.08 17.85
N LYS A 117 -11.16 8.86 18.83
CA LYS A 117 -10.44 7.59 19.00
C LYS A 117 -11.38 6.41 19.28
N GLU A 118 -12.42 6.64 20.09
CA GLU A 118 -13.44 5.63 20.35
C GLU A 118 -14.26 5.31 19.10
N ILE A 119 -14.65 6.33 18.31
CA ILE A 119 -15.37 6.15 17.05
C ILE A 119 -14.53 5.38 16.05
N ILE A 120 -13.27 5.76 15.84
CA ILE A 120 -12.36 5.06 14.94
C ILE A 120 -12.22 3.58 15.33
N ASN A 121 -12.06 3.30 16.64
CA ASN A 121 -11.98 1.93 17.11
C ASN A 121 -13.27 1.13 16.83
N ALA A 122 -14.43 1.74 17.08
CA ALA A 122 -15.71 1.10 16.83
C ALA A 122 -15.96 0.84 15.33
N VAL A 123 -15.60 1.78 14.46
CA VAL A 123 -15.70 1.63 13.00
C VAL A 123 -14.79 0.51 12.52
N ASN A 124 -13.53 0.49 12.96
CA ASN A 124 -12.55 -0.53 12.55
C ASN A 124 -12.94 -1.96 12.94
N MET A 125 -13.80 -2.14 13.95
CA MET A 125 -14.32 -3.47 14.31
C MET A 125 -15.33 -4.04 13.31
N ASN A 126 -15.92 -3.18 12.46
CA ASN A 126 -17.02 -3.56 11.57
C ASN A 126 -16.78 -3.17 10.09
N SER A 127 -15.66 -2.54 9.77
CA SER A 127 -15.32 -2.08 8.43
C SER A 127 -14.21 -2.94 7.81
N LEU A 128 -14.29 -3.12 6.50
CA LEU A 128 -13.20 -3.66 5.69
C LEU A 128 -12.03 -2.68 5.61
N VAL A 129 -12.34 -1.39 5.55
CA VAL A 129 -11.36 -0.29 5.52
C VAL A 129 -10.94 0.06 6.94
N THR A 130 -9.64 0.09 7.17
CA THR A 130 -9.06 0.46 8.47
C THR A 130 -8.74 1.93 8.51
N THR A 131 -9.34 2.67 9.41
CA THR A 131 -9.01 4.07 9.70
C THR A 131 -7.89 4.15 10.73
N VAL A 132 -6.86 4.91 10.44
CA VAL A 132 -5.72 5.18 11.32
C VAL A 132 -5.51 6.67 11.47
N TYR A 133 -4.77 7.07 12.50
CA TYR A 133 -4.33 8.44 12.66
C TYR A 133 -2.83 8.50 12.95
N ALA A 134 -2.18 9.54 12.46
CA ALA A 134 -0.77 9.81 12.67
C ALA A 134 -0.55 11.27 13.04
N LEU A 135 0.47 11.54 13.85
CA LEU A 135 0.93 12.90 14.12
C LEU A 135 1.57 13.47 12.85
N ASP A 136 1.25 14.72 12.55
CA ASP A 136 1.95 15.51 11.56
C ASP A 136 3.34 15.91 12.05
N GLU A 137 4.19 16.38 11.15
CA GLU A 137 5.55 16.86 11.45
C GLU A 137 5.58 17.99 12.49
N ASP A 138 4.51 18.79 12.59
CA ASP A 138 4.35 19.83 13.58
C ASP A 138 4.06 19.30 15.00
N GLU A 139 3.79 18.00 15.14
CA GLU A 139 3.39 17.30 16.38
C GLU A 139 2.13 17.89 17.06
N LYS A 140 1.37 18.72 16.37
CA LYS A 140 0.16 19.41 16.88
C LYS A 140 -1.12 18.98 16.20
N THR A 141 -1.00 18.34 15.07
CA THR A 141 -2.11 17.91 14.24
C THR A 141 -2.07 16.39 14.07
N LEU A 142 -3.20 15.75 14.25
CA LEU A 142 -3.42 14.36 13.88
C LEU A 142 -4.07 14.31 12.51
N GLY A 143 -3.40 13.74 11.54
CA GLY A 143 -3.97 13.36 10.26
C GLY A 143 -4.77 12.06 10.39
N ILE A 144 -5.89 11.98 9.71
CA ILE A 144 -6.75 10.79 9.66
C ILE A 144 -6.63 10.21 8.26
N HIS A 145 -6.34 8.93 8.19
CA HIS A 145 -6.11 8.19 6.97
C HIS A 145 -6.96 6.93 6.98
N SER A 146 -7.35 6.47 5.82
CA SER A 146 -8.00 5.16 5.66
C SER A 146 -7.19 4.27 4.75
N LYS A 147 -7.15 2.97 5.02
CA LYS A 147 -6.44 1.99 4.20
C LYS A 147 -7.14 0.65 4.16
N CYS A 148 -6.96 -0.05 3.06
CA CYS A 148 -7.36 -1.43 2.90
C CYS A 148 -6.25 -2.24 2.24
N HIS A 149 -6.13 -3.52 2.63
CA HIS A 149 -5.25 -4.49 2.00
C HIS A 149 -6.10 -5.50 1.27
N MET A 150 -5.75 -5.81 0.04
CA MET A 150 -6.47 -6.78 -0.77
C MET A 150 -5.50 -7.64 -1.55
N LEU A 151 -5.76 -8.95 -1.61
CA LEU A 151 -5.14 -9.81 -2.60
C LEU A 151 -5.74 -9.46 -3.95
N PHE A 152 -4.89 -9.18 -4.92
CA PHE A 152 -5.32 -8.71 -6.23
C PHE A 152 -4.34 -9.21 -7.29
N ALA A 153 -4.85 -9.89 -8.28
CA ALA A 153 -4.04 -10.54 -9.29
C ALA A 153 -4.67 -10.45 -10.69
N PRO A 154 -3.86 -10.44 -11.75
CA PRO A 154 -4.35 -10.39 -13.13
C PRO A 154 -5.26 -11.56 -13.52
N GLU A 155 -5.16 -12.68 -12.83
CA GLU A 155 -5.97 -13.89 -13.10
C GLU A 155 -7.32 -13.89 -12.41
N GLU A 156 -7.69 -12.83 -11.68
CA GLU A 156 -9.05 -12.69 -11.13
C GLU A 156 -10.10 -12.68 -12.24
N GLU A 157 -11.26 -13.24 -11.96
CA GLU A 157 -12.35 -13.34 -12.95
C GLU A 157 -12.96 -11.97 -13.26
N GLU A 158 -13.10 -11.09 -12.27
CA GLU A 158 -13.67 -9.74 -12.39
C GLU A 158 -12.81 -8.69 -11.64
N PRO A 159 -11.53 -8.46 -12.02
CA PRO A 159 -10.62 -7.60 -11.25
C PRO A 159 -11.08 -6.14 -11.22
N GLU A 160 -11.68 -5.64 -12.31
CA GLU A 160 -12.21 -4.27 -12.39
C GLU A 160 -13.33 -4.05 -11.36
N LYS A 161 -14.25 -4.99 -11.25
CA LYS A 161 -15.34 -4.93 -10.29
C LYS A 161 -14.83 -5.03 -8.86
N SER A 162 -13.96 -6.00 -8.58
CA SER A 162 -13.35 -6.19 -7.26
C SER A 162 -12.63 -4.93 -6.78
N PHE A 163 -11.89 -4.28 -7.68
CA PHE A 163 -11.18 -3.05 -7.35
C PHE A 163 -12.12 -1.85 -7.17
N THR A 164 -13.17 -1.74 -7.99
CA THR A 164 -14.19 -0.70 -7.86
C THR A 164 -14.97 -0.84 -6.56
N ASP A 165 -15.42 -2.05 -6.23
CA ASP A 165 -16.11 -2.35 -4.97
C ASP A 165 -15.22 -2.02 -3.75
N LEU A 166 -13.89 -2.24 -3.87
CA LEU A 166 -12.95 -1.84 -2.85
C LEU A 166 -12.88 -0.31 -2.71
N LEU A 167 -12.76 0.45 -3.80
CA LEU A 167 -12.73 1.91 -3.77
C LEU A 167 -14.02 2.48 -3.17
N ASP A 168 -15.18 1.94 -3.55
CA ASP A 168 -16.48 2.37 -3.03
C ASP A 168 -16.64 2.09 -1.53
N SER A 169 -15.90 1.13 -0.97
CA SER A 169 -15.93 0.81 0.46
C SER A 169 -15.32 1.90 1.35
N PHE A 170 -14.64 2.90 0.78
CA PHE A 170 -14.07 4.02 1.51
C PHE A 170 -15.10 5.13 1.83
N PHE A 171 -16.27 5.10 1.18
CA PHE A 171 -17.36 6.08 1.31
C PHE A 171 -18.58 5.46 1.97
#